data_a84819b899b0e6b1bdfd372f7ff7539f
#
_entry.id   a84819b899b0e6b1bdfd372f7ff7539f
#
_cell.length_a   1.000
_cell.length_b   1.000
_cell.length_c   1.000
_cell.angle_alpha   90.00
_cell.angle_beta   90.00
_cell.angle_gamma   90.00
#
_symmetry.space_group_name_H-M   'P 1'
#
loop_
_entity.id
_entity.type
_entity.pdbx_description
1 polymer ?
#
loop_
_entity_poly.entity_id
_entity_poly.type
_entity_poly.pdbx_seq_one_letter_code
_entity_poly.pdbx_strand_id
1 'polypeptide(L)'
;MSSSTSVDVLDYYDEEVVRRIMEKHGYGEREALAIFLNSQTYRMLANPEMEMWQFGPEGIFDIWESEKITGSPKNSAYLRMV
;
A
#
# COMPACT_ATOMS: atom_id res chain seq x y z
N MET A 1 -5.57 9.25 21.85
CA MET A 1 -4.54 9.70 20.93
C MET A 1 -4.78 9.20 19.54
N SER A 2 -5.41 10.02 18.79
CA SER A 2 -5.82 9.62 17.44
C SER A 2 -4.61 9.38 16.52
N SER A 3 -3.54 10.11 16.74
CA SER A 3 -2.38 9.98 15.86
C SER A 3 -1.69 8.63 16.02
N SER A 4 -1.73 8.05 17.22
CA SER A 4 -1.08 6.76 17.41
C SER A 4 -1.84 5.64 16.71
N THR A 5 -3.15 5.79 16.54
CA THR A 5 -3.92 4.82 15.78
C THR A 5 -3.45 4.75 14.34
N SER A 6 -3.16 5.91 13.75
CA SER A 6 -2.69 5.96 12.38
C SER A 6 -1.35 5.25 12.22
N VAL A 7 -0.46 5.42 13.19
CA VAL A 7 0.85 4.76 13.15
C VAL A 7 0.67 3.25 13.19
N ASP A 8 -0.18 2.76 14.09
CA ASP A 8 -0.42 1.31 14.20
C ASP A 8 -1.01 0.74 12.92
N VAL A 9 -1.93 1.46 12.30
CA VAL A 9 -2.53 1.02 11.05
C VAL A 9 -1.48 0.94 9.95
N LEU A 10 -0.62 1.95 9.85
CA LEU A 10 0.42 1.96 8.83
C LEU A 10 1.41 0.83 9.04
N ASP A 11 1.79 0.56 10.29
CA ASP A 11 2.70 -0.55 10.57
C ASP A 11 2.11 -1.88 10.11
N TYR A 12 0.83 -2.08 10.38
CA TYR A 12 0.15 -3.30 9.96
C TYR A 12 0.17 -3.43 8.43
N TYR A 13 -0.16 -2.35 7.73
CA TYR A 13 -0.18 -2.39 6.28
C TYR A 13 1.21 -2.57 5.69
N ASP A 14 2.22 -1.92 6.27
CA ASP A 14 3.59 -2.10 5.82
C ASP A 14 3.98 -3.56 5.85
N GLU A 15 3.71 -4.22 6.96
CA GLU A 15 4.08 -5.61 7.13
C GLU A 15 3.35 -6.52 6.15
N GLU A 16 2.03 -6.35 6.05
CA GLU A 16 1.22 -7.23 5.22
C GLU A 16 1.48 -7.02 3.73
N VAL A 17 1.59 -5.78 3.30
CA VAL A 17 1.81 -5.49 1.89
C VAL A 17 3.22 -5.88 1.47
N VAL A 18 4.21 -5.57 2.29
CA VAL A 18 5.60 -5.93 1.99
C VAL A 18 5.74 -7.45 1.87
N ARG A 19 5.08 -8.20 2.73
CA ARG A 19 5.12 -9.66 2.63
C ARG A 19 4.57 -10.14 1.30
N ARG A 20 3.46 -9.56 0.83
CA ARG A 20 2.87 -9.92 -0.45
C ARG A 20 3.78 -9.55 -1.61
N ILE A 21 4.45 -8.42 -1.51
CA ILE A 21 5.41 -8.02 -2.53
C ILE A 21 6.56 -9.02 -2.61
N MET A 22 7.06 -9.43 -1.47
CA MET A 22 8.15 -10.41 -1.43
C MET A 22 7.73 -11.74 -2.04
N GLU A 23 6.54 -12.21 -1.68
CA GLU A 23 6.05 -13.50 -2.14
C GLU A 23 5.81 -13.53 -3.63
N LYS A 24 5.25 -12.46 -4.16
CA LYS A 24 4.88 -12.44 -5.57
C LYS A 24 6.04 -12.06 -6.48
N HIS A 25 6.87 -11.13 -6.04
CA HIS A 25 7.91 -10.58 -6.90
C HIS A 25 9.32 -11.03 -6.55
N GLY A 26 9.49 -11.73 -5.45
CA GLY A 26 10.78 -12.28 -5.09
C GLY A 26 11.80 -11.29 -4.54
N TYR A 27 11.37 -10.10 -4.16
CA TYR A 27 12.27 -9.13 -3.57
C TYR A 27 12.65 -9.52 -2.15
N GLY A 28 13.84 -9.07 -1.71
CA GLY A 28 14.20 -9.18 -0.30
C GLY A 28 13.38 -8.22 0.55
N GLU A 29 13.41 -8.44 1.86
CA GLU A 29 12.57 -7.67 2.76
C GLU A 29 12.87 -6.16 2.70
N ARG A 30 14.15 -5.80 2.77
CA ARG A 30 14.52 -4.38 2.74
C ARG A 30 14.17 -3.74 1.42
N GLU A 31 14.37 -4.46 0.35
CA GLU A 31 14.07 -3.95 -0.98
C GLU A 31 12.58 -3.72 -1.14
N ALA A 32 11.77 -4.72 -0.75
CA ALA A 32 10.33 -4.61 -0.86
C ALA A 32 9.80 -3.46 -0.01
N LEU A 33 10.32 -3.32 1.19
CA LEU A 33 9.90 -2.23 2.07
C LEU A 33 10.24 -0.88 1.47
N ALA A 34 11.47 -0.72 0.96
CA ALA A 34 11.87 0.55 0.36
C ALA A 34 11.01 0.89 -0.85
N ILE A 35 10.73 -0.10 -1.68
CA ILE A 35 9.89 0.10 -2.86
C ILE A 35 8.49 0.56 -2.46
N PHE A 36 7.91 -0.11 -1.47
CA PHE A 36 6.58 0.24 -1.02
C PHE A 36 6.53 1.63 -0.37
N LEU A 37 7.48 1.92 0.52
CA LEU A 37 7.48 3.19 1.23
C LEU A 37 7.71 4.39 0.29
N ASN A 38 8.33 4.16 -0.85
CA ASN A 38 8.57 5.23 -1.82
C ASN A 38 7.49 5.33 -2.88
N SER A 39 6.47 4.50 -2.80
CA SER A 39 5.42 4.47 -3.82
C SER A 39 4.37 5.56 -3.59
N GLN A 40 3.65 5.89 -4.64
CA GLN A 40 2.49 6.78 -4.53
C GLN A 40 1.39 6.11 -3.71
N THR A 41 1.26 4.79 -3.85
CA THR A 41 0.28 4.02 -3.09
C THR A 41 0.48 4.25 -1.60
N TYR A 42 1.72 4.21 -1.13
CA TYR A 42 1.97 4.42 0.29
C TYR A 42 1.61 5.84 0.73
N ARG A 43 1.91 6.84 -0.11
CA ARG A 43 1.54 8.22 0.20
C ARG A 43 0.04 8.37 0.35
N MET A 44 -0.71 7.70 -0.53
CA MET A 44 -2.16 7.72 -0.46
C MET A 44 -2.67 7.02 0.78
N LEU A 45 -2.06 5.88 1.13
CA LEU A 45 -2.44 5.15 2.32
C LEU A 45 -2.19 5.98 3.58
N ALA A 46 -1.08 6.70 3.61
CA ALA A 46 -0.71 7.53 4.76
C ALA A 46 -1.57 8.79 4.89
N ASN A 47 -2.30 9.16 3.85
CA ASN A 47 -3.16 10.33 3.87
C ASN A 47 -4.53 9.95 4.46
N PRO A 48 -4.86 10.42 5.67
CA PRO A 48 -6.11 10.01 6.32
C PRO A 48 -7.35 10.45 5.57
N GLU A 49 -7.26 11.49 4.76
CA GLU A 49 -8.42 11.96 4.01
C GLU A 49 -8.83 11.01 2.92
N MET A 50 -7.91 10.17 2.44
CA MET A 50 -8.21 9.22 1.39
C MET A 50 -8.82 7.92 1.91
N GLU A 51 -8.76 7.70 3.22
CA GLU A 51 -9.39 6.55 3.86
C GLU A 51 -9.03 5.21 3.20
N MET A 52 -7.79 5.10 2.77
CA MET A 52 -7.35 3.92 2.03
C MET A 52 -7.32 2.65 2.88
N TRP A 53 -7.30 2.80 4.20
CA TRP A 53 -7.29 1.65 5.10
C TRP A 53 -8.53 0.76 4.95
N GLN A 54 -9.59 1.28 4.34
CA GLN A 54 -10.82 0.52 4.12
C GLN A 54 -10.63 -0.66 3.18
N PHE A 55 -9.63 -0.58 2.32
CA PHE A 55 -9.44 -1.61 1.29
C PHE A 55 -8.77 -2.87 1.80
N GLY A 56 -8.17 -2.82 2.99
CA GLY A 56 -7.44 -3.96 3.51
C GLY A 56 -6.10 -4.17 2.80
N PRO A 57 -5.25 -5.03 3.35
CA PRO A 57 -3.92 -5.24 2.75
C PRO A 57 -3.98 -5.77 1.32
N GLU A 58 -4.93 -6.62 0.99
CA GLU A 58 -5.05 -7.13 -0.37
C GLU A 58 -5.38 -6.01 -1.35
N GLY A 59 -6.28 -5.12 -0.95
CA GLY A 59 -6.63 -3.99 -1.80
C GLY A 59 -5.47 -3.03 -2.00
N ILE A 60 -4.75 -2.74 -0.92
CA ILE A 60 -3.58 -1.86 -1.01
C ILE A 60 -2.50 -2.50 -1.90
N PHE A 61 -2.30 -3.82 -1.77
CA PHE A 61 -1.35 -4.50 -2.61
C PHE A 61 -1.75 -4.41 -4.10
N ASP A 62 -3.04 -4.58 -4.40
CA ASP A 62 -3.52 -4.47 -5.77
C ASP A 62 -3.30 -3.06 -6.33
N ILE A 63 -3.56 -2.06 -5.50
CA ILE A 63 -3.35 -0.67 -5.89
C ILE A 63 -1.88 -0.42 -6.18
N TRP A 64 -0.99 -0.96 -5.33
CA TRP A 64 0.43 -0.85 -5.54
C TRP A 64 0.87 -1.55 -6.83
N GLU A 65 0.32 -2.72 -7.12
CA GLU A 65 0.66 -3.42 -8.36
C GLU A 65 0.22 -2.64 -9.59
N SER A 66 -0.94 -2.00 -9.51
CA SER A 66 -1.40 -1.16 -10.61
C SER A 66 -0.44 -0.01 -10.85
N GLU A 67 0.08 0.57 -9.78
CA GLU A 67 1.07 1.63 -9.91
C GLU A 67 2.34 1.10 -10.57
N LYS A 68 2.79 -0.09 -10.14
CA LYS A 68 4.00 -0.69 -10.68
C LYS A 68 3.87 -1.00 -12.17
N ILE A 69 2.73 -1.51 -12.58
CA ILE A 69 2.52 -1.92 -13.97
C ILE A 69 2.20 -0.76 -14.88
N THR A 70 1.35 0.17 -14.41
CA THR A 70 0.82 1.23 -15.28
C THR A 70 1.40 2.60 -14.98
N GLY A 71 2.13 2.74 -13.88
CA GLY A 71 2.66 4.03 -13.46
C GLY A 71 1.70 4.84 -12.61
N SER A 72 0.49 4.35 -12.38
CA SER A 72 -0.49 5.08 -11.58
C SER A 72 -1.33 4.14 -10.74
N PRO A 73 -1.40 4.37 -9.42
CA PRO A 73 -2.25 3.55 -8.56
C PRO A 73 -3.73 3.72 -8.87
N LYS A 74 -4.11 4.82 -9.52
CA LYS A 74 -5.51 5.10 -9.83
C LYS A 74 -6.09 4.15 -10.87
N ASN A 75 -5.24 3.38 -11.54
CA ASN A 75 -5.71 2.38 -12.49
C ASN A 75 -6.18 1.10 -11.82
N SER A 76 -6.01 0.99 -10.51
CA SER A 76 -6.53 -0.15 -9.77
C SER A 76 -8.04 -0.17 -9.79
N ALA A 77 -8.63 -1.38 -9.88
CA ALA A 77 -10.07 -1.55 -9.83
C ALA A 77 -10.65 -0.98 -8.53
N TYR A 78 -9.89 -1.06 -7.43
CA TYR A 78 -10.36 -0.52 -6.16
C TYR A 78 -10.61 0.98 -6.21
N LEU A 79 -9.74 1.71 -6.92
CA LEU A 79 -9.88 3.17 -7.01
C LEU A 79 -10.78 3.59 -8.16
N ARG A 80 -10.86 2.78 -9.20
CA ARG A 80 -11.70 3.12 -10.35
C ARG A 80 -13.18 2.97 -10.07
N MET A 81 -13.51 2.22 -9.03
CA MET A 81 -14.90 2.02 -8.64
C MET A 81 -15.47 3.17 -7.82
N VAL A 82 -14.63 4.12 -7.46
CA VAL A 82 -15.05 5.26 -6.63
C VAL A 82 -15.44 6.51 -7.46
#